data_4d931bf64d710f15f19ee0c12c326782
#
_entry.id   4d931bf64d710f15f19ee0c12c326782
#
_cell.length_a   1.000
_cell.length_b   1.000
_cell.length_c   1.000
_cell.angle_alpha   90.00
_cell.angle_beta   90.00
_cell.angle_gamma   90.00
#
_symmetry.space_group_name_H-M   'P 1'
#
loop_
_entity.id
_entity.type
_entity.pdbx_description
1 polymer ?
#
loop_
_entity_poly.entity_id
_entity_poly.type
_entity_poly.pdbx_seq_one_letter_code
_entity_poly.pdbx_strand_id
1 'polypeptide(L)'
;GSSGFQVGSTYKIFALIAWLQRGYGLNEVVDASRQELEQAGFLDTCGDGGGPWAGLWEFKNSADLEIPSATVYEATTRSINTAWAAIAEQLDQCEIRTAAESLLVHRADGGVLQTNPSAVLGTNEIAPLTMATAFGGIAHGGVVCEPIVVDRFVTDTGETIPGQESTCRQAISPEIAAATAYPMRGVITGGTGSRSNPRGDVPVIGKTGTTDSQVQTWMVGSSTNVSTSVWVGNILGDFSLRGYSGGTVLRHDIWRVIMEDANEQYGGESFPAPPERLLQGSGIDVPNIAGLTYDEASLLLESLGLRLEVAEGVVAGRVGIFEPAAGTYLARGMTVRVLGGSGVDGESTG
;
A
#
# COMPACT_ATOMS: atom_id res chain seq x y z
N GLY A 1 16.66 15.19 20.93
CA GLY A 1 16.17 14.71 19.67
C GLY A 1 14.75 14.21 19.83
N SER A 2 13.96 14.27 18.79
CA SER A 2 12.64 13.68 18.82
C SER A 2 12.74 12.16 18.62
N SER A 3 11.80 11.40 19.19
CA SER A 3 11.63 9.95 18.95
C SER A 3 11.09 9.64 17.56
N GLY A 4 11.01 10.62 16.65
CA GLY A 4 10.31 10.54 15.37
C GLY A 4 8.86 10.99 15.50
N PHE A 5 8.09 10.72 14.44
CA PHE A 5 6.69 11.12 14.34
C PHE A 5 5.88 10.00 13.72
N GLN A 6 4.66 9.78 14.17
CA GLN A 6 3.75 8.85 13.53
C GLN A 6 3.57 9.23 12.06
N VAL A 7 3.85 8.27 11.18
CA VAL A 7 3.91 8.56 9.73
C VAL A 7 2.55 8.50 9.04
N GLY A 8 1.53 8.03 9.75
CA GLY A 8 0.20 7.91 9.19
C GLY A 8 0.21 7.07 7.90
N SER A 9 -0.68 7.36 7.01
CA SER A 9 -0.89 6.59 5.77
C SER A 9 0.32 6.46 4.84
N THR A 10 1.47 7.08 5.12
CA THR A 10 2.70 6.84 4.33
C THR A 10 3.23 5.42 4.55
N TYR A 11 2.94 4.80 5.71
CA TYR A 11 3.35 3.43 6.02
C TYR A 11 2.66 2.36 5.16
N LYS A 12 1.49 2.64 4.61
CA LYS A 12 0.72 1.74 3.71
C LYS A 12 1.54 1.25 2.52
N ILE A 13 2.55 2.00 2.11
CA ILE A 13 3.42 1.62 0.98
C ILE A 13 4.23 0.35 1.30
N PHE A 14 4.59 0.11 2.54
CA PHE A 14 5.29 -1.12 2.93
C PHE A 14 4.34 -2.33 2.93
N ALA A 15 3.09 -2.14 3.30
CA ALA A 15 2.06 -3.17 3.11
C ALA A 15 1.78 -3.45 1.62
N LEU A 16 1.83 -2.41 0.76
CA LEU A 16 1.74 -2.59 -0.69
C LEU A 16 2.91 -3.44 -1.23
N ILE A 17 4.13 -3.19 -0.76
CA ILE A 17 5.30 -3.98 -1.15
C ILE A 17 5.13 -5.44 -0.72
N ALA A 18 4.72 -5.71 0.52
CA ALA A 18 4.45 -7.07 1.00
C ALA A 18 3.33 -7.76 0.18
N TRP A 19 2.27 -7.05 -0.16
CA TRP A 19 1.20 -7.50 -1.04
C TRP A 19 1.72 -7.97 -2.41
N LEU A 20 2.51 -7.12 -3.06
CA LEU A 20 3.10 -7.41 -4.36
C LEU A 20 4.14 -8.53 -4.30
N GLN A 21 4.91 -8.64 -3.21
CA GLN A 21 5.87 -9.72 -3.00
C GLN A 21 5.21 -11.09 -2.85
N ARG A 22 3.99 -11.15 -2.33
CA ARG A 22 3.15 -12.37 -2.31
C ARG A 22 2.57 -12.72 -3.69
N GLY A 23 2.80 -11.87 -4.70
CA GLY A 23 2.29 -12.08 -6.06
C GLY A 23 0.86 -11.58 -6.28
N TYR A 24 0.28 -10.89 -5.31
CA TYR A 24 -1.00 -10.22 -5.47
C TYR A 24 -0.88 -9.00 -6.40
N GLY A 25 -1.98 -8.58 -7.01
CA GLY A 25 -2.01 -7.51 -8.00
C GLY A 25 -2.62 -6.21 -7.52
N LEU A 26 -2.35 -5.16 -8.31
CA LEU A 26 -2.90 -3.82 -8.06
C LEU A 26 -4.40 -3.70 -8.40
N ASN A 27 -4.89 -4.53 -9.32
CA ASN A 27 -6.29 -4.55 -9.74
C ASN A 27 -7.15 -5.49 -8.88
N GLU A 28 -6.54 -6.23 -7.94
CA GLU A 28 -7.31 -7.04 -7.01
C GLU A 28 -8.22 -6.16 -6.16
N VAL A 29 -9.47 -6.61 -6.01
CA VAL A 29 -10.51 -5.91 -5.26
C VAL A 29 -10.56 -6.45 -3.84
N VAL A 30 -10.52 -5.55 -2.88
CA VAL A 30 -10.65 -5.88 -1.46
C VAL A 30 -11.94 -5.31 -0.88
N ASP A 31 -12.49 -6.00 0.11
CA ASP A 31 -13.64 -5.51 0.87
C ASP A 31 -13.20 -4.29 1.72
N ALA A 32 -13.78 -3.14 1.43
CA ALA A 32 -13.54 -1.89 2.14
C ALA A 32 -14.73 -1.42 2.98
N SER A 33 -15.73 -2.29 3.18
CA SER A 33 -16.97 -1.95 3.90
C SER A 33 -16.80 -2.04 5.43
N ARG A 34 -15.89 -2.90 5.90
CA ARG A 34 -15.69 -3.15 7.34
C ARG A 34 -14.99 -1.96 7.98
N GLN A 35 -15.47 -1.55 9.16
CA GLN A 35 -14.91 -0.47 9.97
C GLN A 35 -14.37 -0.96 11.32
N GLU A 36 -14.41 -2.27 11.54
CA GLU A 36 -13.88 -2.96 12.72
C GLU A 36 -13.36 -4.34 12.34
N LEU A 37 -12.31 -4.79 12.98
CA LEU A 37 -11.71 -6.11 12.81
C LEU A 37 -11.26 -6.66 14.16
N GLU A 38 -11.42 -7.97 14.36
CA GLU A 38 -10.84 -8.67 15.50
C GLU A 38 -9.32 -8.72 15.36
N GLN A 39 -8.59 -8.15 16.32
CA GLN A 39 -7.14 -8.11 16.27
C GLN A 39 -6.49 -9.51 16.31
N ALA A 40 -7.18 -10.48 16.93
CA ALA A 40 -6.72 -11.87 16.95
C ALA A 40 -6.68 -12.55 15.57
N GLY A 41 -7.34 -11.97 14.55
CA GLY A 41 -7.30 -12.45 13.17
C GLY A 41 -6.02 -12.10 12.40
N PHE A 42 -5.17 -11.22 12.94
CA PHE A 42 -3.95 -10.80 12.28
C PHE A 42 -2.79 -11.74 12.60
N LEU A 43 -2.13 -12.25 11.57
CA LEU A 43 -0.92 -13.06 11.70
C LEU A 43 0.29 -12.16 11.93
N ASP A 44 1.15 -12.52 12.90
CA ASP A 44 2.46 -11.92 13.12
C ASP A 44 3.49 -13.01 13.47
N THR A 45 4.37 -13.30 12.55
CA THR A 45 5.44 -14.30 12.74
C THR A 45 6.73 -13.72 13.31
N CYS A 46 6.84 -12.40 13.47
CA CYS A 46 8.02 -11.75 14.04
C CYS A 46 8.23 -12.09 15.53
N GLY A 47 7.16 -12.32 16.27
CA GLY A 47 7.24 -12.73 17.68
C GLY A 47 7.64 -11.64 18.67
N ASP A 48 8.35 -10.61 18.24
CA ASP A 48 8.81 -9.46 19.05
C ASP A 48 7.99 -8.18 18.82
N GLY A 49 6.99 -8.24 17.94
CA GLY A 49 6.13 -7.13 17.57
C GLY A 49 4.98 -6.86 18.54
N GLY A 50 4.84 -7.67 19.60
CA GLY A 50 3.86 -7.47 20.67
C GLY A 50 2.59 -8.32 20.58
N GLY A 51 2.45 -9.19 19.56
CA GLY A 51 1.31 -10.13 19.46
C GLY A 51 1.42 -11.34 20.41
N PRO A 52 0.36 -12.13 20.54
CA PRO A 52 -0.93 -11.97 19.88
C PRO A 52 -1.76 -10.81 20.47
N TRP A 53 -2.48 -10.12 19.59
CA TRP A 53 -3.37 -9.03 20.00
C TRP A 53 -4.78 -9.55 20.26
N ALA A 54 -5.57 -8.79 21.02
CA ALA A 54 -6.94 -9.15 21.37
C ALA A 54 -7.85 -7.91 21.34
N GLY A 55 -9.13 -8.15 21.16
CA GLY A 55 -10.17 -7.12 21.10
C GLY A 55 -10.38 -6.57 19.69
N LEU A 56 -11.36 -5.69 19.60
CA LEU A 56 -11.73 -5.03 18.34
C LEU A 56 -10.80 -3.86 18.05
N TRP A 57 -10.40 -3.75 16.79
CA TRP A 57 -9.77 -2.55 16.24
C TRP A 57 -10.78 -1.83 15.36
N GLU A 58 -11.21 -0.66 15.83
CA GLU A 58 -12.12 0.23 15.12
C GLU A 58 -11.31 1.23 14.29
N PHE A 59 -11.74 1.46 13.06
CA PHE A 59 -11.10 2.39 12.13
C PHE A 59 -12.12 2.93 11.14
N LYS A 60 -11.82 4.07 10.54
CA LYS A 60 -12.68 4.69 9.53
C LYS A 60 -11.89 5.44 8.47
N ASN A 61 -12.54 5.70 7.34
CA ASN A 61 -11.99 6.53 6.29
C ASN A 61 -12.05 8.01 6.68
N SER A 62 -11.21 8.83 6.05
CA SER A 62 -11.29 10.29 6.17
C SER A 62 -12.67 10.77 5.72
N ALA A 63 -13.22 11.76 6.43
CA ALA A 63 -14.56 12.31 6.18
C ALA A 63 -15.72 11.30 6.28
N ASP A 64 -15.52 10.21 7.06
CA ASP A 64 -16.51 9.16 7.32
C ASP A 64 -17.11 8.56 6.02
N LEU A 65 -16.31 8.49 4.95
CA LEU A 65 -16.71 7.94 3.67
C LEU A 65 -16.91 6.42 3.76
N GLU A 66 -18.09 5.96 3.42
CA GLU A 66 -18.39 4.54 3.25
C GLU A 66 -17.98 4.09 1.85
N ILE A 67 -17.11 3.08 1.79
CA ILE A 67 -16.58 2.52 0.55
C ILE A 67 -16.77 1.01 0.63
N PRO A 68 -17.62 0.40 -0.22
CA PRO A 68 -17.93 -1.03 -0.11
C PRO A 68 -16.75 -1.90 -0.54
N SER A 69 -16.02 -1.50 -1.58
CA SER A 69 -14.87 -2.21 -2.11
C SER A 69 -13.95 -1.25 -2.86
N ALA A 70 -12.69 -1.62 -3.00
CA ALA A 70 -11.73 -0.86 -3.79
C ALA A 70 -10.68 -1.80 -4.38
N THR A 71 -10.12 -1.45 -5.55
CA THR A 71 -8.89 -2.07 -6.02
C THR A 71 -7.72 -1.61 -5.14
N VAL A 72 -6.65 -2.41 -5.07
CA VAL A 72 -5.43 -2.02 -4.34
C VAL A 72 -4.83 -0.73 -4.91
N TYR A 73 -4.95 -0.53 -6.23
CA TYR A 73 -4.61 0.74 -6.88
C TYR A 73 -5.41 1.92 -6.31
N GLU A 74 -6.74 1.80 -6.25
CA GLU A 74 -7.61 2.85 -5.68
C GLU A 74 -7.38 3.04 -4.17
N ALA A 75 -7.22 1.95 -3.43
CA ALA A 75 -6.88 1.99 -2.01
C ALA A 75 -5.61 2.80 -1.74
N THR A 76 -4.61 2.69 -2.65
CA THR A 76 -3.36 3.45 -2.57
C THR A 76 -3.55 4.91 -2.95
N THR A 77 -4.15 5.19 -4.11
CA THR A 77 -4.29 6.55 -4.66
C THR A 77 -5.20 7.43 -3.80
N ARG A 78 -6.27 6.86 -3.27
CA ARG A 78 -7.24 7.52 -2.39
C ARG A 78 -6.95 7.34 -0.90
N SER A 79 -5.93 6.53 -0.57
CA SER A 79 -5.52 6.27 0.83
C SER A 79 -6.62 5.70 1.72
N ILE A 80 -7.45 4.78 1.22
CA ILE A 80 -8.64 4.23 1.87
C ILE A 80 -8.23 3.38 3.08
N ASN A 81 -8.54 3.82 4.30
CA ASN A 81 -8.15 3.12 5.53
C ASN A 81 -8.78 1.74 5.64
N THR A 82 -10.07 1.62 5.35
CA THR A 82 -10.82 0.37 5.45
C THR A 82 -10.30 -0.70 4.49
N ALA A 83 -9.91 -0.32 3.28
CA ALA A 83 -9.25 -1.23 2.34
C ALA A 83 -7.87 -1.68 2.85
N TRP A 84 -7.09 -0.77 3.43
CA TRP A 84 -5.76 -1.11 3.96
C TRP A 84 -5.82 -1.98 5.21
N ALA A 85 -6.85 -1.84 6.04
CA ALA A 85 -7.10 -2.76 7.16
C ALA A 85 -7.40 -4.18 6.64
N ALA A 86 -8.24 -4.30 5.61
CA ALA A 86 -8.56 -5.58 4.97
C ALA A 86 -7.37 -6.21 4.23
N ILE A 87 -6.49 -5.41 3.64
CA ILE A 87 -5.22 -5.86 3.04
C ILE A 87 -4.29 -6.39 4.13
N ALA A 88 -4.13 -5.64 5.22
CA ALA A 88 -3.26 -6.03 6.33
C ALA A 88 -3.72 -7.32 7.02
N GLU A 89 -5.03 -7.56 7.13
CA GLU A 89 -5.60 -8.80 7.67
C GLU A 89 -5.21 -10.04 6.84
N GLN A 90 -4.97 -9.87 5.53
CA GLN A 90 -4.56 -10.95 4.62
C GLN A 90 -3.04 -11.16 4.57
N LEU A 91 -2.28 -10.28 5.20
CA LEU A 91 -0.81 -10.33 5.22
C LEU A 91 -0.29 -10.74 6.61
N ASP A 92 0.90 -11.27 6.64
CA ASP A 92 1.67 -11.37 7.86
C ASP A 92 2.22 -9.97 8.22
N GLN A 93 1.94 -9.49 9.41
CA GLN A 93 2.42 -8.19 9.87
C GLN A 93 3.95 -8.12 9.90
N CYS A 94 4.60 -9.26 10.08
CA CYS A 94 6.05 -9.42 9.97
C CYS A 94 6.56 -9.16 8.55
N GLU A 95 5.83 -9.56 7.51
CA GLU A 95 6.21 -9.26 6.13
C GLU A 95 6.11 -7.77 5.81
N ILE A 96 5.09 -7.08 6.35
CA ILE A 96 4.97 -5.62 6.22
C ILE A 96 6.16 -4.92 6.89
N ARG A 97 6.54 -5.36 8.08
CA ARG A 97 7.72 -4.88 8.80
C ARG A 97 9.00 -5.15 8.01
N THR A 98 9.18 -6.38 7.54
CA THR A 98 10.36 -6.78 6.74
C THR A 98 10.48 -5.95 5.46
N ALA A 99 9.37 -5.67 4.78
CA ALA A 99 9.36 -4.79 3.61
C ALA A 99 9.83 -3.36 3.97
N ALA A 100 9.41 -2.83 5.10
CA ALA A 100 9.87 -1.53 5.59
C ALA A 100 11.37 -1.54 5.94
N GLU A 101 11.81 -2.51 6.75
CA GLU A 101 13.21 -2.65 7.18
C GLU A 101 14.15 -2.91 5.99
N SER A 102 13.69 -3.61 4.96
CA SER A 102 14.47 -3.81 3.72
C SER A 102 14.87 -2.48 3.07
N LEU A 103 14.03 -1.46 3.18
CA LEU A 103 14.24 -0.11 2.68
C LEU A 103 14.83 0.83 3.75
N LEU A 104 15.52 0.28 4.75
CA LEU A 104 16.18 1.00 5.87
C LEU A 104 15.22 1.75 6.79
N VAL A 105 13.92 1.41 6.77
CA VAL A 105 12.97 2.03 7.70
C VAL A 105 13.22 1.47 9.11
N HIS A 106 13.32 2.39 10.05
CA HIS A 106 13.50 2.10 11.47
C HIS A 106 12.81 3.16 12.31
N ARG A 107 12.48 2.83 13.54
CA ARG A 107 11.97 3.82 14.49
C ARG A 107 13.09 4.79 14.87
N ALA A 108 12.73 6.06 15.03
CA ALA A 108 13.72 7.10 15.35
C ALA A 108 14.31 6.99 16.77
N ASP A 109 13.66 6.24 17.66
CA ASP A 109 14.14 5.94 19.01
C ASP A 109 15.05 4.69 19.06
N GLY A 110 15.28 4.02 17.91
CA GLY A 110 16.06 2.78 17.81
C GLY A 110 15.31 1.53 18.28
N GLY A 111 14.04 1.64 18.64
CA GLY A 111 13.19 0.50 18.96
C GLY A 111 12.79 -0.29 17.72
N VAL A 112 12.24 -1.47 17.95
CA VAL A 112 11.72 -2.36 16.91
C VAL A 112 10.47 -1.74 16.29
N LEU A 113 10.31 -1.85 14.97
CA LEU A 113 9.07 -1.46 14.31
C LEU A 113 7.92 -2.32 14.83
N GLN A 114 6.86 -1.67 15.26
CA GLN A 114 5.66 -2.32 15.77
C GLN A 114 4.89 -2.99 14.63
N THR A 115 4.34 -4.17 14.92
CA THR A 115 3.59 -5.00 13.98
C THR A 115 2.10 -5.09 14.36
N ASN A 116 1.64 -4.35 15.38
CA ASN A 116 0.23 -4.32 15.73
C ASN A 116 -0.66 -3.94 14.51
N PRO A 117 -1.90 -4.43 14.41
CA PRO A 117 -2.76 -4.23 13.24
C PRO A 117 -2.85 -2.79 12.76
N SER A 118 -2.92 -1.83 13.67
CA SER A 118 -2.98 -0.40 13.33
C SER A 118 -1.66 0.17 12.79
N ALA A 119 -0.55 -0.58 12.84
CA ALA A 119 0.73 -0.14 12.28
C ALA A 119 0.63 0.12 10.76
N VAL A 120 -0.24 -0.60 10.04
CA VAL A 120 -0.50 -0.35 8.61
C VAL A 120 -1.00 1.08 8.34
N LEU A 121 -1.70 1.69 9.31
CA LEU A 121 -2.16 3.08 9.22
C LEU A 121 -1.13 4.09 9.71
N GLY A 122 0.06 3.61 10.16
CA GLY A 122 1.24 4.44 10.44
C GLY A 122 1.40 4.92 11.87
N THR A 123 1.16 4.05 12.84
CA THR A 123 1.40 4.33 14.27
C THR A 123 2.89 4.33 14.64
N ASN A 124 3.76 3.74 13.82
CA ASN A 124 5.20 3.79 14.02
C ASN A 124 5.75 5.21 13.93
N GLU A 125 6.64 5.57 14.86
CA GLU A 125 7.30 6.88 14.90
C GLU A 125 8.63 6.82 14.15
N ILE A 126 8.70 7.51 13.01
CA ILE A 126 9.82 7.45 12.07
C ILE A 126 10.31 8.87 11.75
N ALA A 127 11.62 8.99 11.51
CA ALA A 127 12.20 10.28 11.13
C ALA A 127 11.91 10.62 9.65
N PRO A 128 11.74 11.92 9.30
CA PRO A 128 11.52 12.34 7.92
C PRO A 128 12.61 11.87 6.95
N LEU A 129 13.88 11.92 7.35
CA LEU A 129 15.00 11.44 6.53
C LEU A 129 14.85 9.94 6.20
N THR A 130 14.48 9.13 7.17
CA THR A 130 14.26 7.69 7.00
C THR A 130 13.16 7.43 5.95
N MET A 131 12.05 8.17 6.00
CA MET A 131 10.98 8.05 5.01
C MET A 131 11.42 8.53 3.63
N ALA A 132 12.19 9.61 3.53
CA ALA A 132 12.76 10.06 2.26
C ALA A 132 13.71 9.00 1.67
N THR A 133 14.57 8.39 2.48
CA THR A 133 15.47 7.31 2.05
C THR A 133 14.70 6.12 1.49
N ALA A 134 13.66 5.66 2.18
CA ALA A 134 12.85 4.52 1.74
C ALA A 134 12.13 4.80 0.40
N PHE A 135 11.53 5.99 0.26
CA PHE A 135 10.84 6.38 -0.98
C PHE A 135 11.82 6.61 -2.13
N GLY A 136 13.01 7.13 -1.84
CA GLY A 136 14.11 7.20 -2.80
C GLY A 136 14.52 5.82 -3.30
N GLY A 137 14.60 4.82 -2.41
CA GLY A 137 14.89 3.44 -2.79
C GLY A 137 13.83 2.85 -3.72
N ILE A 138 12.54 3.10 -3.48
CA ILE A 138 11.46 2.69 -4.38
C ILE A 138 11.62 3.38 -5.75
N ALA A 139 11.85 4.69 -5.76
CA ALA A 139 11.99 5.49 -6.96
C ALA A 139 13.22 5.11 -7.80
N HIS A 140 14.27 4.60 -7.15
CA HIS A 140 15.52 4.12 -7.77
C HIS A 140 15.50 2.62 -8.07
N GLY A 141 14.35 2.08 -8.48
CA GLY A 141 14.21 0.69 -8.90
C GLY A 141 14.45 -0.33 -7.79
N GLY A 142 14.19 0.04 -6.54
CA GLY A 142 14.35 -0.83 -5.37
C GLY A 142 15.75 -0.87 -4.77
N VAL A 143 16.68 -0.06 -5.26
CA VAL A 143 18.02 0.10 -4.70
C VAL A 143 17.98 1.17 -3.61
N VAL A 144 18.30 0.81 -2.38
CA VAL A 144 18.40 1.74 -1.25
C VAL A 144 19.86 1.93 -0.85
N CYS A 145 20.23 3.16 -0.56
CA CYS A 145 21.57 3.53 -0.08
C CYS A 145 21.49 4.10 1.33
N GLU A 146 22.49 3.81 2.16
CA GLU A 146 22.65 4.46 3.45
C GLU A 146 22.89 5.97 3.24
N PRO A 147 22.12 6.85 3.90
CA PRO A 147 22.30 8.27 3.74
C PRO A 147 23.64 8.72 4.34
N ILE A 148 24.38 9.52 3.60
CA ILE A 148 25.60 10.17 4.06
C ILE A 148 25.35 11.67 4.27
N VAL A 149 25.98 12.24 5.31
CA VAL A 149 25.88 13.67 5.64
C VAL A 149 27.15 14.40 5.26
N VAL A 150 28.28 13.70 5.34
CA VAL A 150 29.60 14.26 5.02
C VAL A 150 30.24 13.47 3.91
N ASP A 151 30.31 14.06 2.72
CA ASP A 151 30.96 13.49 1.56
C ASP A 151 32.49 13.51 1.70
N ARG A 152 33.04 14.64 2.13
CA ARG A 152 34.49 14.82 2.31
C ARG A 152 34.81 15.99 3.26
N PHE A 153 35.98 15.96 3.80
CA PHE A 153 36.59 17.09 4.49
C PHE A 153 37.68 17.70 3.61
N VAL A 154 37.82 19.00 3.60
CA VAL A 154 38.93 19.70 2.94
C VAL A 154 39.69 20.46 4.03
N THR A 155 40.98 20.15 4.17
CA THR A 155 41.84 20.85 5.14
C THR A 155 42.15 22.26 4.67
N ASP A 156 42.69 23.07 5.55
CA ASP A 156 43.18 24.44 5.24
C ASP A 156 44.32 24.45 4.22
N THR A 157 45.05 23.34 4.10
CA THR A 157 46.09 23.12 3.08
C THR A 157 45.54 22.58 1.73
N GLY A 158 44.23 22.35 1.61
CA GLY A 158 43.57 21.85 0.42
C GLY A 158 43.62 20.33 0.26
N GLU A 159 44.09 19.58 1.24
CA GLU A 159 44.06 18.13 1.26
C GLU A 159 42.63 17.62 1.43
N THR A 160 42.20 16.64 0.64
CA THR A 160 40.88 16.01 0.76
C THR A 160 40.97 14.73 1.56
N ILE A 161 40.16 14.66 2.62
CA ILE A 161 39.98 13.47 3.46
C ILE A 161 38.57 12.92 3.15
N PRO A 162 38.44 11.61 2.81
CA PRO A 162 37.12 10.99 2.58
C PRO A 162 36.20 11.16 3.80
N GLY A 163 34.91 11.36 3.53
CA GLY A 163 33.87 11.38 4.54
C GLY A 163 33.27 9.99 4.78
N GLN A 164 31.95 9.96 4.92
CA GLN A 164 31.20 8.70 5.06
C GLN A 164 31.15 7.96 3.73
N GLU A 165 31.34 6.64 3.76
CA GLU A 165 31.06 5.78 2.61
C GLU A 165 29.56 5.46 2.54
N SER A 166 28.98 5.60 1.35
CA SER A 166 27.59 5.17 1.11
C SER A 166 27.58 3.74 0.63
N THR A 167 26.81 2.90 1.30
CA THR A 167 26.57 1.52 0.88
C THR A 167 25.18 1.41 0.28
N CYS A 168 25.08 0.81 -0.90
CA CYS A 168 23.81 0.62 -1.60
C CYS A 168 23.53 -0.87 -1.77
N ARG A 169 22.25 -1.26 -1.70
CA ARG A 169 21.84 -2.64 -1.95
C ARG A 169 20.46 -2.70 -2.64
N GLN A 170 20.23 -3.78 -3.38
CA GLN A 170 18.88 -4.08 -3.88
C GLN A 170 18.03 -4.53 -2.70
N ALA A 171 17.07 -3.72 -2.30
CA ALA A 171 16.16 -3.99 -1.18
C ALA A 171 14.90 -4.76 -1.60
N ILE A 172 14.32 -4.35 -2.73
CA ILE A 172 13.18 -5.00 -3.38
C ILE A 172 13.48 -5.13 -4.87
N SER A 173 12.88 -6.10 -5.55
CA SER A 173 13.16 -6.28 -6.98
C SER A 173 12.71 -5.07 -7.81
N PRO A 174 13.35 -4.80 -8.97
CA PRO A 174 12.95 -3.70 -9.85
C PRO A 174 11.47 -3.78 -10.27
N GLU A 175 10.94 -4.98 -10.44
CA GLU A 175 9.54 -5.21 -10.79
C GLU A 175 8.57 -4.81 -9.66
N ILE A 176 8.90 -5.16 -8.41
CA ILE A 176 8.14 -4.74 -7.22
C ILE A 176 8.23 -3.23 -7.05
N ALA A 177 9.41 -2.63 -7.25
CA ALA A 177 9.59 -1.19 -7.19
C ALA A 177 8.73 -0.46 -8.23
N ALA A 178 8.73 -0.92 -9.50
CA ALA A 178 7.90 -0.37 -10.56
C ALA A 178 6.40 -0.50 -10.26
N ALA A 179 5.96 -1.67 -9.77
CA ALA A 179 4.57 -1.89 -9.40
C ALA A 179 4.14 -1.04 -8.19
N THR A 180 5.04 -0.81 -7.24
CA THR A 180 4.79 0.09 -6.09
C THR A 180 4.72 1.55 -6.55
N ALA A 181 5.63 1.99 -7.41
CA ALA A 181 5.68 3.35 -7.94
C ALA A 181 4.42 3.71 -8.76
N TYR A 182 3.80 2.74 -9.43
CA TYR A 182 2.66 2.99 -10.31
C TYR A 182 1.45 3.64 -9.60
N PRO A 183 0.87 3.09 -8.53
CA PRO A 183 -0.20 3.76 -7.80
C PRO A 183 0.31 4.98 -7.01
N MET A 184 1.58 5.04 -6.60
CA MET A 184 2.17 6.23 -5.96
C MET A 184 2.22 7.43 -6.93
N ARG A 185 2.41 7.19 -8.23
CA ARG A 185 2.24 8.21 -9.27
C ARG A 185 0.77 8.66 -9.33
N GLY A 186 -0.17 7.72 -9.24
CA GLY A 186 -1.60 8.01 -9.18
C GLY A 186 -1.98 8.91 -7.99
N VAL A 187 -1.32 8.76 -6.84
CA VAL A 187 -1.49 9.66 -5.68
C VAL A 187 -1.21 11.12 -6.08
N ILE A 188 -0.18 11.37 -6.87
CA ILE A 188 0.24 12.73 -7.31
C ILE A 188 -0.63 13.24 -8.46
N THR A 189 -0.96 12.41 -9.43
CA THR A 189 -1.65 12.87 -10.63
C THR A 189 -3.15 13.08 -10.46
N GLY A 190 -3.79 12.42 -9.52
CA GLY A 190 -5.24 12.52 -9.32
C GLY A 190 -5.74 12.09 -7.93
N GLY A 191 -4.83 11.60 -7.07
CA GLY A 191 -5.16 11.13 -5.74
C GLY A 191 -4.99 12.18 -4.65
N THR A 192 -4.76 11.71 -3.43
CA THR A 192 -4.66 12.55 -2.22
C THR A 192 -3.50 13.54 -2.25
N GLY A 193 -2.50 13.32 -3.08
CA GLY A 193 -1.32 14.15 -3.26
C GLY A 193 -1.39 15.12 -4.44
N SER A 194 -2.52 15.24 -5.13
CA SER A 194 -2.62 16.03 -6.37
C SER A 194 -2.20 17.51 -6.21
N ARG A 195 -2.44 18.10 -5.03
CA ARG A 195 -1.96 19.45 -4.69
C ARG A 195 -0.42 19.54 -4.64
N SER A 196 0.27 18.44 -4.39
CA SER A 196 1.74 18.36 -4.36
C SER A 196 2.35 18.18 -5.76
N ASN A 197 1.57 17.99 -6.81
CA ASN A 197 2.10 17.76 -8.15
C ASN A 197 2.98 18.94 -8.58
N PRO A 198 4.31 18.75 -8.75
CA PRO A 198 5.20 19.84 -9.18
C PRO A 198 4.90 20.21 -10.62
N ARG A 199 5.19 21.45 -10.97
CA ARG A 199 5.14 21.91 -12.36
C ARG A 199 6.35 21.37 -13.12
N GLY A 200 6.18 21.12 -14.41
CA GLY A 200 7.23 20.59 -15.27
C GLY A 200 7.00 19.14 -15.67
N ASP A 201 7.97 18.59 -16.42
CA ASP A 201 7.82 17.30 -17.10
C ASP A 201 8.46 16.12 -16.34
N VAL A 202 9.16 16.39 -15.23
CA VAL A 202 9.78 15.33 -14.43
C VAL A 202 8.73 14.59 -13.61
N PRO A 203 8.53 13.29 -13.90
CA PRO A 203 7.56 12.51 -13.16
C PRO A 203 7.97 12.31 -11.70
N VAL A 204 6.99 12.34 -10.80
CA VAL A 204 7.20 12.08 -9.38
C VAL A 204 6.18 11.07 -8.86
N ILE A 205 6.59 10.33 -7.84
CA ILE A 205 5.74 9.45 -7.03
C ILE A 205 5.61 10.00 -5.63
N GLY A 206 4.56 9.60 -4.90
CA GLY A 206 4.45 10.03 -3.53
C GLY A 206 3.31 9.40 -2.76
N LYS A 207 3.26 9.71 -1.46
CA LYS A 207 2.18 9.30 -0.56
C LYS A 207 1.96 10.36 0.50
N THR A 208 0.69 10.64 0.76
CA THR A 208 0.28 11.49 1.88
C THR A 208 0.14 10.68 3.16
N GLY A 209 0.45 11.29 4.29
CA GLY A 209 0.17 10.79 5.63
C GLY A 209 -0.62 11.80 6.44
N THR A 210 -1.50 11.31 7.29
CA THR A 210 -2.24 12.12 8.26
C THR A 210 -2.52 11.23 9.45
N THR A 211 -2.25 11.72 10.66
CA THR A 211 -2.59 11.03 11.90
C THR A 211 -3.97 11.44 12.39
N ASP A 212 -4.48 10.73 13.37
CA ASP A 212 -5.76 11.01 14.00
C ASP A 212 -5.83 12.46 14.48
N SER A 213 -7.03 13.03 14.44
CA SER A 213 -7.29 14.43 14.75
C SER A 213 -6.47 15.44 13.93
N GLN A 214 -5.73 14.97 12.90
CA GLN A 214 -4.85 15.80 12.06
C GLN A 214 -3.79 16.57 12.86
N VAL A 215 -3.23 15.93 13.86
CA VAL A 215 -2.14 16.49 14.67
C VAL A 215 -0.84 16.56 13.87
N GLN A 216 -0.65 15.62 12.96
CA GLN A 216 0.52 15.50 12.10
C GLN A 216 0.10 15.19 10.67
N THR A 217 0.81 15.79 9.72
CA THR A 217 0.58 15.57 8.30
C THR A 217 1.89 15.40 7.55
N TRP A 218 1.89 14.51 6.56
CA TRP A 218 3.07 14.15 5.79
C TRP A 218 2.82 14.25 4.29
N MET A 219 3.85 14.62 3.57
CA MET A 219 4.00 14.39 2.14
C MET A 219 5.39 13.84 1.89
N VAL A 220 5.48 12.60 1.43
CA VAL A 220 6.72 11.92 1.09
C VAL A 220 6.66 11.52 -0.37
N GLY A 221 7.73 11.74 -1.11
CA GLY A 221 7.78 11.37 -2.51
C GLY A 221 9.14 11.62 -3.15
N SER A 222 9.25 11.21 -4.40
CA SER A 222 10.53 11.22 -5.12
C SER A 222 10.31 11.37 -6.63
N SER A 223 11.24 12.05 -7.32
CA SER A 223 11.59 11.73 -8.70
C SER A 223 12.55 10.54 -8.72
N THR A 224 13.05 10.13 -9.87
CA THR A 224 14.10 9.09 -9.92
C THR A 224 15.43 9.56 -9.32
N ASN A 225 15.64 10.88 -9.18
CA ASN A 225 16.91 11.47 -8.75
C ASN A 225 16.88 12.10 -7.37
N VAL A 226 15.72 12.60 -6.91
CA VAL A 226 15.60 13.32 -5.64
C VAL A 226 14.38 12.85 -4.86
N SER A 227 14.59 12.51 -3.60
CA SER A 227 13.53 12.14 -2.65
C SER A 227 13.39 13.19 -1.56
N THR A 228 12.15 13.52 -1.23
CA THR A 228 11.82 14.55 -0.23
C THR A 228 10.70 14.10 0.69
N SER A 229 10.87 14.39 1.97
CA SER A 229 9.84 14.17 2.99
C SER A 229 9.55 15.49 3.70
N VAL A 230 8.28 15.88 3.73
CA VAL A 230 7.78 17.03 4.47
C VAL A 230 6.83 16.58 5.55
N TRP A 231 7.15 16.92 6.78
CA TRP A 231 6.30 16.75 7.93
C TRP A 231 5.86 18.13 8.47
N VAL A 232 4.58 18.24 8.77
CA VAL A 232 3.99 19.41 9.42
C VAL A 232 3.14 18.90 10.58
N GLY A 233 3.45 19.35 11.79
CA GLY A 233 2.77 18.85 12.98
C GLY A 233 3.25 19.52 14.27
N ASN A 234 2.83 18.95 15.37
CA ASN A 234 3.20 19.42 16.70
C ASN A 234 4.31 18.54 17.28
N ILE A 235 5.42 19.16 17.71
CA ILE A 235 6.50 18.47 18.44
C ILE A 235 6.04 18.13 19.85
N LEU A 236 5.22 18.99 20.45
CA LEU A 236 4.66 18.84 21.78
C LEU A 236 3.16 19.12 21.74
N GLY A 237 2.37 18.22 22.35
CA GLY A 237 0.91 18.33 22.43
C GLY A 237 0.17 17.82 21.19
N ASP A 238 -1.16 17.81 21.28
CA ASP A 238 -2.07 17.19 20.31
C ASP A 238 -2.99 18.22 19.67
N PHE A 239 -2.45 19.37 19.29
CA PHE A 239 -3.24 20.42 18.65
C PHE A 239 -3.56 20.03 17.19
N SER A 240 -4.84 20.03 16.86
CA SER A 240 -5.26 19.77 15.48
C SER A 240 -4.81 20.88 14.54
N LEU A 241 -4.19 20.50 13.42
CA LEU A 241 -3.80 21.44 12.36
C LEU A 241 -5.01 22.07 11.66
N ARG A 242 -6.22 21.52 11.84
CA ARG A 242 -7.48 22.15 11.32
C ARG A 242 -7.74 23.52 11.93
N GLY A 243 -7.27 23.77 13.15
CA GLY A 243 -7.39 25.08 13.82
C GLY A 243 -6.54 26.17 13.21
N TYR A 244 -5.60 25.85 12.33
CA TYR A 244 -4.70 26.79 11.70
C TYR A 244 -5.01 26.96 10.22
N SER A 245 -5.08 28.21 9.75
CA SER A 245 -5.32 28.50 8.33
C SER A 245 -4.26 27.84 7.47
N GLY A 246 -4.70 26.92 6.60
CA GLY A 246 -3.79 26.18 5.72
C GLY A 246 -2.98 25.06 6.39
N GLY A 247 -3.07 24.84 7.70
CA GLY A 247 -2.22 23.89 8.43
C GLY A 247 -2.24 22.46 7.85
N THR A 248 -3.41 21.98 7.44
CA THR A 248 -3.56 20.63 6.87
C THR A 248 -3.05 20.48 5.45
N VAL A 249 -2.84 21.57 4.71
CA VAL A 249 -2.41 21.57 3.30
C VAL A 249 -0.98 22.05 3.11
N LEU A 250 -0.39 22.67 4.12
CA LEU A 250 0.95 23.28 4.05
C LEU A 250 2.02 22.29 3.59
N ARG A 251 1.93 21.00 4.01
CA ARG A 251 2.82 19.92 3.54
C ARG A 251 2.89 19.82 2.02
N HIS A 252 1.75 20.03 1.34
CA HIS A 252 1.68 19.94 -0.12
C HIS A 252 2.39 21.10 -0.80
N ASP A 253 2.17 22.31 -0.29
CA ASP A 253 2.74 23.53 -0.87
C ASP A 253 4.27 23.55 -0.68
N ILE A 254 4.75 23.17 0.50
CA ILE A 254 6.19 23.07 0.79
C ILE A 254 6.83 22.00 -0.10
N TRP A 255 6.26 20.79 -0.11
CA TRP A 255 6.82 19.67 -0.88
C TRP A 255 6.87 19.99 -2.39
N ARG A 256 5.81 20.60 -2.91
CA ARG A 256 5.72 20.96 -4.33
C ARG A 256 6.83 21.94 -4.73
N VAL A 257 7.04 22.99 -3.97
CA VAL A 257 8.07 24.00 -4.27
C VAL A 257 9.46 23.39 -4.20
N ILE A 258 9.75 22.57 -3.19
CA ILE A 258 11.04 21.86 -3.07
C ILE A 258 11.27 20.95 -4.28
N MET A 259 10.27 20.21 -4.71
CA MET A 259 10.43 19.28 -5.83
C MET A 259 10.44 19.98 -7.19
N GLU A 260 9.79 21.14 -7.34
CA GLU A 260 9.94 21.97 -8.53
C GLU A 260 11.40 22.41 -8.73
N ASP A 261 12.00 22.96 -7.67
CA ASP A 261 13.41 23.42 -7.67
C ASP A 261 14.40 22.24 -7.84
N ALA A 262 14.19 21.16 -7.09
CA ALA A 262 15.02 19.95 -7.19
C ALA A 262 14.95 19.30 -8.58
N ASN A 263 13.77 19.22 -9.19
CA ASN A 263 13.61 18.66 -10.52
C ASN A 263 14.23 19.55 -11.62
N GLU A 264 14.19 20.88 -11.46
CA GLU A 264 14.89 21.80 -12.34
C GLU A 264 16.41 21.59 -12.29
N GLN A 265 16.94 21.36 -11.09
CA GLN A 265 18.39 21.23 -10.88
C GLN A 265 18.91 19.83 -11.24
N TYR A 266 18.19 18.77 -10.88
CA TYR A 266 18.69 17.39 -10.95
C TYR A 266 17.99 16.53 -12.00
N GLY A 267 16.88 17.00 -12.55
CA GLY A 267 16.08 16.23 -13.51
C GLY A 267 15.40 14.99 -12.90
N GLY A 268 15.13 14.04 -13.76
CA GLY A 268 14.55 12.75 -13.44
C GLY A 268 13.96 12.10 -14.68
N GLU A 269 13.88 10.77 -14.66
CA GLU A 269 13.38 9.96 -15.76
C GLU A 269 11.98 9.41 -15.47
N SER A 270 11.37 8.81 -16.49
CA SER A 270 10.09 8.13 -16.33
C SER A 270 10.25 6.83 -15.52
N PHE A 271 9.29 6.57 -14.65
CA PHE A 271 9.24 5.31 -13.92
C PHE A 271 8.88 4.16 -14.87
N PRO A 272 9.52 2.98 -14.72
CA PRO A 272 9.17 1.81 -15.50
C PRO A 272 7.71 1.41 -15.33
N ALA A 273 7.11 0.86 -16.38
CA ALA A 273 5.78 0.28 -16.26
C ALA A 273 5.83 -0.99 -15.39
N PRO A 274 4.81 -1.25 -14.56
CA PRO A 274 4.72 -2.48 -13.81
C PRO A 274 4.50 -3.68 -14.73
N PRO A 275 5.04 -4.86 -14.41
CA PRO A 275 4.72 -6.08 -15.13
C PRO A 275 3.21 -6.41 -15.03
N GLU A 276 2.64 -6.94 -16.11
CA GLU A 276 1.21 -7.26 -16.18
C GLU A 276 0.76 -8.19 -15.03
N ARG A 277 1.59 -9.17 -14.66
CA ARG A 277 1.31 -10.07 -13.54
C ARG A 277 1.13 -9.36 -12.18
N LEU A 278 1.77 -8.20 -11.97
CA LEU A 278 1.62 -7.39 -10.76
C LEU A 278 0.52 -6.33 -10.88
N LEU A 279 0.00 -6.09 -12.08
CA LEU A 279 -1.26 -5.37 -12.26
C LEU A 279 -2.45 -6.28 -11.95
N GLN A 280 -2.49 -7.47 -12.53
CA GLN A 280 -3.63 -8.38 -12.41
C GLN A 280 -3.57 -9.26 -11.16
N GLY A 281 -2.37 -9.51 -10.61
CA GLY A 281 -2.15 -10.44 -9.50
C GLY A 281 -1.94 -11.87 -9.97
N SER A 282 -1.74 -12.78 -9.02
CA SER A 282 -1.80 -14.21 -9.26
C SER A 282 -3.27 -14.60 -9.35
N GLY A 283 -3.85 -14.40 -10.51
CA GLY A 283 -5.23 -14.76 -10.74
C GLY A 283 -5.41 -16.28 -10.76
N ILE A 284 -6.63 -16.63 -10.74
CA ILE A 284 -7.11 -18.01 -10.72
C ILE A 284 -7.85 -18.22 -12.01
N ASP A 285 -7.44 -19.24 -12.74
CA ASP A 285 -8.26 -19.70 -13.87
C ASP A 285 -9.58 -20.22 -13.31
N VAL A 286 -10.70 -19.66 -13.76
CA VAL A 286 -12.02 -20.11 -13.36
C VAL A 286 -12.13 -21.60 -13.67
N PRO A 287 -12.34 -22.47 -12.66
CA PRO A 287 -12.49 -23.89 -12.91
C PRO A 287 -13.79 -24.16 -13.67
N ASN A 288 -13.87 -25.29 -14.36
CA ASN A 288 -15.14 -25.73 -14.92
C ASN A 288 -16.05 -26.20 -13.77
N ILE A 289 -17.06 -25.41 -13.44
CA ILE A 289 -18.05 -25.73 -12.41
C ILE A 289 -19.37 -26.24 -12.98
N ALA A 290 -19.49 -26.39 -14.31
CA ALA A 290 -20.71 -26.91 -14.93
C ALA A 290 -21.01 -28.33 -14.44
N GLY A 291 -22.28 -28.59 -14.10
CA GLY A 291 -22.74 -29.85 -13.56
C GLY A 291 -22.53 -30.07 -12.06
N LEU A 292 -21.75 -29.24 -11.38
CA LEU A 292 -21.64 -29.26 -9.91
C LEU A 292 -22.94 -28.75 -9.27
N THR A 293 -23.25 -29.20 -8.06
CA THR A 293 -24.26 -28.53 -7.24
C THR A 293 -23.73 -27.13 -6.81
N TYR A 294 -24.61 -26.24 -6.40
CA TYR A 294 -24.19 -24.91 -5.98
C TYR A 294 -23.26 -24.95 -4.76
N ASP A 295 -23.49 -25.88 -3.82
CA ASP A 295 -22.62 -26.07 -2.66
C ASP A 295 -21.23 -26.57 -3.06
N GLU A 296 -21.16 -27.58 -3.97
CA GLU A 296 -19.86 -28.08 -4.49
C GLU A 296 -19.12 -26.99 -5.27
N ALA A 297 -19.81 -26.19 -6.07
CA ALA A 297 -19.23 -25.08 -6.81
C ALA A 297 -18.72 -23.97 -5.87
N SER A 298 -19.49 -23.63 -4.83
CA SER A 298 -19.08 -22.64 -3.83
C SER A 298 -17.83 -23.09 -3.09
N LEU A 299 -17.81 -24.32 -2.57
CA LEU A 299 -16.65 -24.89 -1.89
C LEU A 299 -15.41 -24.93 -2.79
N LEU A 300 -15.56 -25.32 -4.06
CA LEU A 300 -14.44 -25.34 -5.01
C LEU A 300 -13.90 -23.94 -5.28
N LEU A 301 -14.79 -22.98 -5.57
CA LEU A 301 -14.41 -21.60 -5.84
C LEU A 301 -13.77 -20.93 -4.60
N GLU A 302 -14.36 -21.14 -3.43
CA GLU A 302 -13.82 -20.62 -2.16
C GLU A 302 -12.44 -21.19 -1.83
N SER A 303 -12.22 -22.50 -2.08
CA SER A 303 -10.90 -23.13 -1.91
C SER A 303 -9.82 -22.52 -2.79
N LEU A 304 -10.22 -21.95 -3.92
CA LEU A 304 -9.35 -21.22 -4.86
C LEU A 304 -9.31 -19.71 -4.58
N GLY A 305 -10.12 -19.22 -3.62
CA GLY A 305 -10.22 -17.81 -3.29
C GLY A 305 -11.12 -17.01 -4.22
N LEU A 306 -12.05 -17.64 -4.91
CA LEU A 306 -13.13 -17.02 -5.69
C LEU A 306 -14.45 -17.13 -4.93
N ARG A 307 -15.46 -16.38 -5.36
CA ARG A 307 -16.82 -16.41 -4.78
C ARG A 307 -17.83 -16.92 -5.81
N LEU A 308 -18.89 -17.59 -5.33
CA LEU A 308 -20.04 -17.93 -6.14
C LEU A 308 -21.19 -16.94 -5.88
N GLU A 309 -21.82 -16.46 -6.94
CA GLU A 309 -23.09 -15.74 -6.89
C GLU A 309 -24.10 -16.45 -7.81
N VAL A 310 -25.30 -16.60 -7.34
CA VAL A 310 -26.40 -17.16 -8.18
C VAL A 310 -27.30 -16.01 -8.61
N ALA A 311 -27.50 -15.85 -9.91
CA ALA A 311 -28.35 -14.78 -10.44
C ALA A 311 -29.80 -14.96 -10.00
N GLU A 312 -30.51 -13.85 -9.85
CA GLU A 312 -31.92 -13.85 -9.47
C GLU A 312 -32.77 -14.61 -10.48
N GLY A 313 -33.65 -15.49 -10.01
CA GLY A 313 -34.51 -16.30 -10.84
C GLY A 313 -33.92 -17.65 -11.33
N VAL A 314 -32.67 -17.96 -11.00
CA VAL A 314 -32.07 -19.25 -11.28
C VAL A 314 -32.56 -20.30 -10.27
N VAL A 315 -33.20 -21.35 -10.77
CA VAL A 315 -33.77 -22.43 -9.92
C VAL A 315 -32.67 -23.32 -9.36
N ALA A 316 -32.84 -23.76 -8.10
CA ALA A 316 -31.90 -24.64 -7.42
C ALA A 316 -31.66 -25.95 -8.20
N GLY A 317 -30.40 -26.37 -8.28
CA GLY A 317 -30.01 -27.57 -9.03
C GLY A 317 -28.50 -27.66 -9.18
N ARG A 318 -28.09 -27.87 -10.39
CA ARG A 318 -26.67 -27.89 -10.78
C ARG A 318 -26.34 -26.69 -11.63
N VAL A 319 -25.08 -26.26 -11.58
CA VAL A 319 -24.57 -25.16 -12.40
C VAL A 319 -24.66 -25.54 -13.87
N GLY A 320 -25.35 -24.73 -14.67
CA GLY A 320 -25.43 -24.88 -16.13
C GLY A 320 -24.55 -23.84 -16.82
N ILE A 321 -25.03 -22.60 -16.88
CA ILE A 321 -24.33 -21.48 -17.51
C ILE A 321 -23.78 -20.58 -16.40
N PHE A 322 -22.53 -20.17 -16.55
CA PHE A 322 -21.86 -19.27 -15.59
C PHE A 322 -20.91 -18.32 -16.32
N GLU A 323 -20.65 -17.18 -15.71
CA GLU A 323 -19.69 -16.18 -16.18
C GLU A 323 -18.81 -15.68 -15.03
N PRO A 324 -17.54 -15.38 -15.29
CA PRO A 324 -16.82 -15.64 -16.54
C PRO A 324 -16.67 -17.14 -16.84
N ALA A 325 -16.45 -17.48 -18.12
CA ALA A 325 -16.32 -18.88 -18.55
C ALA A 325 -15.11 -19.57 -17.92
N ALA A 326 -15.13 -20.90 -17.88
CA ALA A 326 -13.98 -21.71 -17.44
C ALA A 326 -12.70 -21.35 -18.22
N GLY A 327 -11.58 -21.28 -17.53
CA GLY A 327 -10.30 -20.84 -18.08
C GLY A 327 -10.13 -19.32 -18.18
N THR A 328 -11.14 -18.53 -17.81
CA THR A 328 -10.96 -17.07 -17.65
C THR A 328 -10.14 -16.79 -16.41
N TYR A 329 -9.16 -15.90 -16.55
CA TYR A 329 -8.32 -15.46 -15.45
C TYR A 329 -9.04 -14.41 -14.60
N LEU A 330 -9.23 -14.70 -13.30
CA LEU A 330 -9.84 -13.80 -12.33
C LEU A 330 -8.89 -13.50 -11.18
N ALA A 331 -8.91 -12.30 -10.65
CA ALA A 331 -8.25 -11.97 -9.41
C ALA A 331 -8.93 -12.68 -8.22
N ARG A 332 -8.17 -12.96 -7.16
CA ARG A 332 -8.73 -13.51 -5.91
C ARG A 332 -9.83 -12.60 -5.35
N GLY A 333 -10.85 -13.20 -4.76
CA GLY A 333 -12.01 -12.50 -4.24
C GLY A 333 -13.07 -12.12 -5.29
N MET A 334 -12.78 -12.31 -6.57
CA MET A 334 -13.76 -12.08 -7.63
C MET A 334 -14.86 -13.15 -7.64
N THR A 335 -15.99 -12.77 -8.22
CA THR A 335 -17.20 -13.58 -8.23
C THR A 335 -17.38 -14.28 -9.59
N VAL A 336 -17.69 -15.55 -9.53
CA VAL A 336 -18.23 -16.33 -10.66
C VAL A 336 -19.74 -16.40 -10.49
N ARG A 337 -20.48 -15.91 -11.47
CA ARG A 337 -21.93 -15.78 -11.42
C ARG A 337 -22.59 -16.88 -12.21
N VAL A 338 -23.49 -17.65 -11.58
CA VAL A 338 -24.33 -18.63 -12.24
C VAL A 338 -25.53 -17.94 -12.87
N LEU A 339 -25.69 -18.08 -14.17
CA LEU A 339 -26.76 -17.47 -14.97
C LEU A 339 -27.87 -18.46 -15.32
N GLY A 340 -27.63 -19.78 -15.23
CA GLY A 340 -28.59 -20.80 -15.50
C GLY A 340 -28.23 -22.12 -14.83
N GLY A 341 -29.24 -22.82 -14.31
CA GLY A 341 -29.11 -24.20 -13.80
C GLY A 341 -29.36 -25.22 -14.89
N SER A 342 -28.65 -26.34 -14.84
CA SER A 342 -29.07 -27.54 -15.55
C SER A 342 -30.05 -28.31 -14.66
N GLY A 343 -31.23 -28.56 -15.16
CA GLY A 343 -32.24 -29.36 -14.42
C GLY A 343 -31.71 -30.75 -14.08
N VAL A 344 -32.10 -31.31 -12.95
CA VAL A 344 -32.00 -32.74 -12.68
C VAL A 344 -32.81 -33.41 -13.77
N ASP A 345 -32.20 -34.29 -14.57
CA ASP A 345 -32.93 -35.09 -15.52
C ASP A 345 -34.09 -35.77 -14.80
N GLY A 346 -35.32 -35.35 -15.16
CA GLY A 346 -36.51 -35.91 -14.59
C GLY A 346 -36.54 -37.39 -14.84
N GLU A 347 -36.84 -38.19 -13.84
CA GLU A 347 -37.26 -39.57 -13.99
C GLU A 347 -38.27 -39.66 -15.13
N SER A 348 -37.88 -40.36 -16.16
CA SER A 348 -38.78 -40.86 -17.19
C SER A 348 -39.74 -41.84 -16.51
N THR A 349 -40.90 -41.33 -16.13
CA THR A 349 -42.05 -42.23 -15.85
C THR A 349 -42.51 -42.83 -17.16
N GLY A 350 -42.11 -44.08 -17.37
CA GLY A 350 -42.71 -44.96 -18.34
C GLY A 350 -43.94 -45.65 -17.77
#